data_43f426209afa02f5a8ae979373123ac4
#
_entry.id   43f426209afa02f5a8ae979373123ac4
#
_cell.length_a   1.000
_cell.length_b   1.000
_cell.length_c   1.000
_cell.angle_alpha   90.00
_cell.angle_beta   90.00
_cell.angle_gamma   90.00
#
_symmetry.space_group_name_H-M   'P 1'
#
loop_
_entity.id
_entity.type
_entity.pdbx_description
1 polymer ?
#
loop_
_entity_poly.entity_id
_entity_poly.type
_entity_poly.pdbx_seq_one_letter_code
_entity_poly.pdbx_strand_id
1 'polypeptide(L)'
;MVMMSGALGARHGRFSRVVEIPGPMLSDLLKWGGKRLEPTQAGPKGVPAATGDAPVIGSKAFPKFLAALTSRPSPVLLDFGPVIGTNVEFFGERLGCKLFIEDLVSDLDRHTRAGTLDALPGVLNTRFRHADATVDGILCWDIFDFLDKASTQALSRQVIRMLRPGGAVMGLFCTASRTDHVSFTKYEIVDDSSFRHRMHPGVGGVKRTLQNRDIIRMFEGLVVSDSFLLKSNIREMLLRRR
;
A
#
# COMPACT_ATOMS: atom_id res chain seq x y z
N MET A 1 51.32 7.30 23.11
CA MET A 1 50.18 6.76 23.85
C MET A 1 48.94 7.36 23.24
N VAL A 2 48.41 6.68 22.23
CA VAL A 2 47.30 7.15 21.40
C VAL A 2 46.07 6.34 21.80
N MET A 3 45.06 6.99 22.36
CA MET A 3 43.76 6.35 22.62
C MET A 3 42.90 6.40 21.36
N MET A 4 42.59 5.23 20.83
CA MET A 4 41.56 5.04 19.81
C MET A 4 40.22 4.86 20.51
N SER A 5 39.32 5.84 20.31
CA SER A 5 37.93 5.76 20.67
C SER A 5 37.16 5.14 19.47
N GLY A 6 36.75 3.90 19.61
CA GLY A 6 35.91 3.22 18.61
C GLY A 6 34.45 3.53 18.82
N ALA A 7 33.87 4.33 17.93
CA ALA A 7 32.41 4.52 17.86
C ALA A 7 31.81 3.35 17.08
N LEU A 8 31.10 2.45 17.79
CA LEU A 8 30.23 1.45 17.15
C LEU A 8 29.00 2.15 16.57
N GLY A 9 29.02 2.43 15.28
CA GLY A 9 27.87 2.89 14.53
C GLY A 9 26.94 1.72 14.22
N ALA A 10 25.81 1.63 14.91
CA ALA A 10 24.74 0.71 14.58
C ALA A 10 24.19 1.05 13.19
N ARG A 11 24.53 0.25 12.19
CA ARG A 11 23.94 0.33 10.85
C ARG A 11 22.52 -0.22 10.92
N HIS A 12 21.53 0.65 11.01
CA HIS A 12 20.12 0.31 10.80
C HIS A 12 19.96 -0.06 9.33
N GLY A 13 19.77 -1.35 9.06
CA GLY A 13 19.52 -1.88 7.74
C GLY A 13 18.21 -1.32 7.18
N ARG A 14 18.32 -0.45 6.18
CA ARG A 14 17.20 0.06 5.40
C ARG A 14 16.86 -0.98 4.36
N PHE A 15 15.73 -1.65 4.50
CA PHE A 15 15.12 -2.41 3.42
C PHE A 15 13.78 -1.78 3.05
N SER A 16 13.82 -0.65 2.35
CA SER A 16 12.69 -0.24 1.53
C SER A 16 12.92 -0.84 0.14
N ARG A 17 12.09 -1.80 -0.26
CA ARG A 17 12.04 -2.22 -1.66
C ARG A 17 11.23 -1.17 -2.42
N VAL A 18 11.88 -0.11 -2.85
CA VAL A 18 11.34 0.77 -3.90
C VAL A 18 11.60 0.05 -5.21
N VAL A 19 10.56 -0.47 -5.83
CA VAL A 19 10.65 -1.00 -7.19
C VAL A 19 10.27 0.14 -8.11
N GLU A 20 11.27 0.84 -8.62
CA GLU A 20 11.10 1.80 -9.72
C GLU A 20 11.08 0.99 -11.01
N ILE A 21 9.94 0.97 -11.71
CA ILE A 21 9.81 0.32 -13.02
C ILE A 21 9.76 1.43 -14.07
N PRO A 22 10.86 1.69 -14.80
CA PRO A 22 10.83 2.58 -15.94
C PRO A 22 9.99 1.95 -17.05
N GLY A 23 9.15 2.76 -17.72
CA GLY A 23 8.44 2.28 -18.92
C GLY A 23 9.39 1.68 -19.95
N PRO A 24 8.94 1.01 -20.87
CA PRO A 24 8.97 -0.21 -21.68
C PRO A 24 10.25 -1.06 -21.68
N MET A 25 10.82 -1.43 -20.52
CA MET A 25 11.94 -2.39 -20.43
C MET A 25 11.65 -3.59 -19.51
N LEU A 26 10.43 -4.08 -19.48
CA LEU A 26 10.01 -5.20 -18.60
C LEU A 26 10.37 -6.60 -19.10
N SER A 27 10.89 -6.75 -20.33
CA SER A 27 11.30 -8.07 -20.88
C SER A 27 12.46 -8.74 -20.13
N ASP A 28 13.23 -8.01 -19.32
CA ASP A 28 14.39 -8.54 -18.63
C ASP A 28 14.11 -9.01 -17.19
N LEU A 29 13.04 -8.56 -16.55
CA LEU A 29 12.65 -8.99 -15.20
C LEU A 29 12.02 -10.40 -15.19
N LEU A 30 11.42 -10.83 -16.30
CA LEU A 30 10.85 -12.18 -16.44
C LEU A 30 11.89 -13.29 -16.58
N LYS A 31 13.15 -12.97 -16.87
CA LYS A 31 14.24 -13.95 -17.00
C LYS A 31 14.87 -14.35 -15.67
N TRP A 32 14.54 -13.74 -14.55
CA TRP A 32 15.15 -14.02 -13.23
C TRP A 32 14.40 -15.05 -12.39
N GLY A 33 13.28 -15.61 -12.87
CA GLY A 33 12.43 -16.61 -12.21
C GLY A 33 12.71 -18.07 -12.56
N GLY A 34 13.71 -18.41 -13.35
CA GLY A 34 13.92 -19.75 -13.93
C GLY A 34 15.00 -20.61 -13.29
N LYS A 35 14.93 -20.94 -11.99
CA LYS A 35 15.54 -22.16 -11.45
C LYS A 35 14.47 -23.03 -10.80
N ARG A 36 14.10 -24.07 -11.56
CA ARG A 36 13.28 -25.19 -11.09
C ARG A 36 14.08 -25.93 -10.02
N LEU A 37 13.67 -25.87 -8.75
CA LEU A 37 14.16 -26.73 -7.69
C LEU A 37 13.23 -27.94 -7.64
N GLU A 38 13.83 -29.14 -7.77
CA GLU A 38 13.14 -30.41 -7.62
C GLU A 38 12.62 -30.60 -6.18
N PRO A 39 11.53 -31.37 -5.96
CA PRO A 39 10.91 -31.49 -4.65
C PRO A 39 11.66 -32.48 -3.77
N THR A 40 12.23 -31.99 -2.67
CA THR A 40 12.69 -32.84 -1.56
C THR A 40 11.52 -33.11 -0.62
N GLN A 41 11.24 -34.36 -0.36
CA GLN A 41 10.15 -34.87 0.45
C GLN A 41 10.30 -34.58 1.94
N ALA A 42 9.14 -34.50 2.60
CA ALA A 42 8.86 -34.67 4.03
C ALA A 42 9.09 -33.48 4.98
N GLY A 43 7.97 -32.80 5.32
CA GLY A 43 7.74 -31.98 6.51
C GLY A 43 6.25 -31.89 6.84
N PRO A 44 5.84 -31.59 8.07
CA PRO A 44 4.65 -32.11 8.74
C PRO A 44 3.32 -31.58 8.19
N LYS A 45 2.31 -32.47 8.34
CA LYS A 45 0.91 -32.28 7.96
C LYS A 45 0.28 -31.05 8.62
N GLY A 46 -0.45 -30.27 7.80
CA GLY A 46 -1.72 -29.75 8.26
C GLY A 46 -1.89 -28.26 8.37
N VAL A 47 -2.13 -27.57 7.27
CA VAL A 47 -3.17 -26.53 7.15
C VAL A 47 -3.74 -26.69 5.73
N PRO A 48 -5.06 -26.85 5.54
CA PRO A 48 -5.61 -26.92 4.19
C PRO A 48 -5.38 -25.56 3.52
N ALA A 49 -4.62 -25.55 2.45
CA ALA A 49 -4.64 -24.43 1.52
C ALA A 49 -6.08 -24.28 1.05
N ALA A 50 -6.73 -23.17 1.42
CA ALA A 50 -8.03 -22.82 0.89
C ALA A 50 -7.85 -22.51 -0.60
N THR A 51 -8.01 -23.55 -1.43
CA THR A 51 -8.06 -23.46 -2.90
C THR A 51 -9.46 -23.04 -3.37
N GLY A 52 -10.12 -22.13 -2.66
CA GLY A 52 -11.28 -21.40 -3.10
C GLY A 52 -10.85 -20.15 -3.83
N ASP A 53 -11.40 -19.90 -4.99
CA ASP A 53 -11.14 -18.67 -5.74
C ASP A 53 -11.50 -17.47 -4.85
N ALA A 54 -10.52 -16.63 -4.52
CA ALA A 54 -10.73 -15.50 -3.62
C ALA A 54 -11.76 -14.53 -4.23
N PRO A 55 -12.67 -13.95 -3.44
CA PRO A 55 -13.78 -13.16 -3.95
C PRO A 55 -13.29 -11.95 -4.76
N VAL A 56 -13.90 -11.74 -5.92
CA VAL A 56 -13.72 -10.53 -6.71
C VAL A 56 -14.80 -9.53 -6.31
N ILE A 57 -14.39 -8.31 -5.99
CA ILE A 57 -15.28 -7.24 -5.53
C ILE A 57 -15.16 -6.05 -6.48
N GLY A 58 -16.30 -5.58 -6.98
CA GLY A 58 -16.36 -4.39 -7.82
C GLY A 58 -16.07 -3.12 -7.04
N SER A 59 -15.37 -2.20 -7.66
CA SER A 59 -15.05 -0.86 -7.15
C SER A 59 -15.74 0.22 -7.98
N LYS A 60 -16.29 1.24 -7.32
CA LYS A 60 -16.86 2.43 -7.95
C LYS A 60 -15.87 3.60 -8.00
N ALA A 61 -14.93 3.63 -7.05
CA ALA A 61 -13.93 4.68 -6.97
C ALA A 61 -12.74 4.42 -7.91
N PHE A 62 -12.37 3.18 -8.14
CA PHE A 62 -11.18 2.82 -8.90
C PHE A 62 -11.22 3.30 -10.36
N PRO A 63 -12.31 3.13 -11.15
CA PRO A 63 -12.37 3.68 -12.51
C PRO A 63 -12.17 5.21 -12.53
N LYS A 64 -12.70 5.90 -11.53
CA LYS A 64 -12.54 7.35 -11.40
C LYS A 64 -11.12 7.76 -10.99
N PHE A 65 -10.49 6.96 -10.13
CA PHE A 65 -9.07 7.10 -9.79
C PHE A 65 -8.20 6.93 -11.04
N LEU A 66 -8.44 5.88 -11.84
CA LEU A 66 -7.72 5.62 -13.08
C LEU A 66 -7.87 6.77 -14.08
N ALA A 67 -9.10 7.26 -14.28
CA ALA A 67 -9.36 8.40 -15.16
C ALA A 67 -8.60 9.67 -14.69
N ALA A 68 -8.50 9.87 -13.39
CA ALA A 68 -7.73 10.97 -12.83
C ALA A 68 -6.22 10.78 -13.04
N LEU A 69 -5.72 9.58 -12.81
CA LEU A 69 -4.31 9.22 -12.95
C LEU A 69 -3.85 9.35 -14.40
N THR A 70 -4.61 8.80 -15.35
CA THR A 70 -4.27 8.77 -16.78
C THR A 70 -4.62 10.07 -17.52
N SER A 71 -5.09 11.09 -16.81
CA SER A 71 -5.29 12.44 -17.40
C SER A 71 -3.98 13.08 -17.87
N ARG A 72 -2.84 12.50 -17.54
CA ARG A 72 -1.49 12.94 -17.93
C ARG A 72 -0.68 11.78 -18.48
N PRO A 73 0.25 12.05 -19.40
CA PRO A 73 1.17 11.03 -19.90
C PRO A 73 2.19 10.64 -18.81
N SER A 74 2.52 9.34 -18.76
CA SER A 74 3.49 8.76 -17.82
C SER A 74 3.32 9.20 -16.37
N PRO A 75 2.12 9.01 -15.79
CA PRO A 75 1.84 9.50 -14.45
C PRO A 75 2.66 8.75 -13.39
N VAL A 76 3.03 9.45 -12.32
CA VAL A 76 3.71 8.89 -11.16
C VAL A 76 2.68 8.35 -10.19
N LEU A 77 2.70 7.03 -9.96
CA LEU A 77 1.81 6.33 -9.04
C LEU A 77 2.59 5.77 -7.86
N LEU A 78 2.09 6.02 -6.66
CA LEU A 78 2.59 5.47 -5.42
C LEU A 78 1.58 4.45 -4.89
N ASP A 79 2.02 3.19 -4.67
CA ASP A 79 1.21 2.11 -4.12
C ASP A 79 1.73 1.73 -2.73
N PHE A 80 0.87 1.83 -1.71
CA PHE A 80 1.20 1.46 -0.33
C PHE A 80 0.98 -0.02 -0.03
N GLY A 81 0.41 -0.75 -0.97
CA GLY A 81 0.22 -2.20 -0.88
C GLY A 81 1.50 -3.01 -1.07
N PRO A 82 1.42 -4.31 -0.87
CA PRO A 82 2.52 -5.23 -1.17
C PRO A 82 2.72 -5.39 -2.67
N VAL A 83 3.91 -5.83 -3.07
CA VAL A 83 4.21 -6.12 -4.48
C VAL A 83 3.32 -7.25 -4.99
N ILE A 84 2.53 -6.97 -6.03
CA ILE A 84 1.65 -7.92 -6.72
C ILE A 84 1.94 -7.82 -8.21
N GLY A 85 2.37 -8.93 -8.85
CA GLY A 85 2.81 -8.93 -10.25
C GLY A 85 1.74 -8.40 -11.21
N THR A 86 0.49 -8.84 -11.06
CA THR A 86 -0.63 -8.36 -11.89
C THR A 86 -0.89 -6.86 -11.75
N ASN A 87 -0.69 -6.28 -10.55
CA ASN A 87 -0.82 -4.82 -10.35
C ASN A 87 0.34 -4.08 -11.04
N VAL A 88 1.55 -4.65 -10.99
CA VAL A 88 2.72 -4.09 -11.68
C VAL A 88 2.50 -4.06 -13.19
N GLU A 89 2.03 -5.16 -13.76
CA GLU A 89 1.69 -5.24 -15.20
C GLU A 89 0.56 -4.25 -15.56
N PHE A 90 -0.47 -4.18 -14.74
CA PHE A 90 -1.61 -3.28 -14.98
C PHE A 90 -1.17 -1.82 -15.03
N PHE A 91 -0.44 -1.34 -14.05
CA PHE A 91 -0.03 0.07 -13.99
C PHE A 91 1.15 0.38 -14.89
N GLY A 92 2.14 -0.49 -14.95
CA GLY A 92 3.37 -0.27 -15.71
C GLY A 92 3.15 -0.46 -17.22
N GLU A 93 2.64 -1.63 -17.62
CA GLU A 93 2.53 -1.98 -19.05
C GLU A 93 1.26 -1.42 -19.70
N ARG A 94 0.10 -1.60 -19.04
CA ARG A 94 -1.17 -1.19 -19.66
C ARG A 94 -1.41 0.31 -19.57
N LEU A 95 -1.01 0.96 -18.48
CA LEU A 95 -1.28 2.39 -18.25
C LEU A 95 -0.05 3.27 -18.39
N GLY A 96 1.15 2.70 -18.58
CA GLY A 96 2.38 3.45 -18.74
C GLY A 96 2.74 4.31 -17.53
N CYS A 97 2.34 3.91 -16.33
CA CYS A 97 2.65 4.62 -15.10
C CYS A 97 4.10 4.40 -14.68
N LYS A 98 4.73 5.45 -14.15
CA LYS A 98 5.92 5.30 -13.32
C LYS A 98 5.48 4.86 -11.92
N LEU A 99 5.58 3.55 -11.65
CA LEU A 99 5.06 2.92 -10.43
C LEU A 99 6.13 2.82 -9.34
N PHE A 100 5.82 3.29 -8.14
CA PHE A 100 6.60 3.08 -6.92
C PHE A 100 5.77 2.30 -5.92
N ILE A 101 6.28 1.17 -5.43
CA ILE A 101 5.61 0.33 -4.43
C ILE A 101 6.33 0.51 -3.10
N GLU A 102 5.60 1.01 -2.10
CA GLU A 102 6.14 1.34 -0.78
C GLU A 102 5.88 0.26 0.27
N ASP A 103 5.09 -0.76 -0.01
CA ASP A 103 4.81 -1.93 0.85
C ASP A 103 4.72 -1.62 2.35
N LEU A 104 3.81 -0.73 2.74
CA LEU A 104 3.59 -0.38 4.14
C LEU A 104 3.02 -1.54 4.96
N VAL A 105 2.41 -2.52 4.30
CA VAL A 105 1.89 -3.73 4.95
C VAL A 105 3.02 -4.54 5.58
N SER A 106 4.12 -4.73 4.85
CA SER A 106 5.31 -5.42 5.37
C SER A 106 5.97 -4.65 6.52
N ASP A 107 5.98 -3.32 6.48
CA ASP A 107 6.48 -2.51 7.60
C ASP A 107 5.59 -2.66 8.83
N LEU A 108 4.29 -2.61 8.66
CA LEU A 108 3.32 -2.78 9.74
C LEU A 108 3.47 -4.16 10.40
N ASP A 109 3.55 -5.22 9.58
CA ASP A 109 3.76 -6.60 10.05
C ASP A 109 5.06 -6.72 10.87
N ARG A 110 6.15 -6.11 10.39
CA ARG A 110 7.43 -6.08 11.09
C ARG A 110 7.34 -5.37 12.44
N HIS A 111 6.73 -4.19 12.50
CA HIS A 111 6.57 -3.43 13.75
C HIS A 111 5.62 -4.14 14.73
N THR A 112 4.57 -4.79 14.22
CA THR A 112 3.66 -5.61 15.04
C THR A 112 4.39 -6.78 15.69
N ARG A 113 5.20 -7.54 14.91
CA ARG A 113 6.01 -8.66 15.43
C ARG A 113 7.04 -8.21 16.45
N ALA A 114 7.64 -7.05 16.24
CA ALA A 114 8.67 -6.51 17.13
C ALA A 114 8.10 -5.79 18.36
N GLY A 115 6.78 -5.57 18.44
CA GLY A 115 6.16 -4.79 19.51
C GLY A 115 6.59 -3.30 19.51
N THR A 116 6.93 -2.74 18.34
CA THR A 116 7.48 -1.38 18.18
C THR A 116 6.57 -0.47 17.35
N LEU A 117 5.25 -0.65 17.46
CA LEU A 117 4.27 0.18 16.74
C LEU A 117 4.32 1.65 17.16
N ASP A 118 4.76 1.94 18.37
CA ASP A 118 4.99 3.29 18.89
C ASP A 118 6.08 4.07 18.15
N ALA A 119 7.03 3.37 17.53
CA ALA A 119 8.07 3.99 16.68
C ALA A 119 7.58 4.30 15.25
N LEU A 120 6.47 3.74 14.83
CA LEU A 120 5.96 3.84 13.45
C LEU A 120 5.73 5.28 12.96
N PRO A 121 5.18 6.23 13.77
CA PRO A 121 5.02 7.62 13.34
C PRO A 121 6.34 8.28 12.93
N GLY A 122 7.42 8.02 13.67
CA GLY A 122 8.77 8.51 13.34
C GLY A 122 9.29 7.95 12.02
N VAL A 123 9.08 6.65 11.80
CA VAL A 123 9.45 5.97 10.56
C VAL A 123 8.68 6.56 9.38
N LEU A 124 7.37 6.72 9.47
CA LEU A 124 6.52 7.26 8.41
C LEU A 124 6.89 8.69 8.03
N ASN A 125 7.33 9.51 8.97
CA ASN A 125 7.74 10.89 8.71
C ASN A 125 9.01 10.99 7.82
N THR A 126 9.89 9.99 7.86
CA THR A 126 11.19 10.02 7.19
C THR A 126 11.34 9.01 6.04
N ARG A 127 10.34 8.13 5.87
CA ARG A 127 10.39 7.03 4.91
C ARG A 127 10.39 7.49 3.45
N PHE A 128 9.50 8.42 3.12
CA PHE A 128 9.23 8.79 1.73
C PHE A 128 10.22 9.83 1.23
N ARG A 129 10.93 9.48 0.15
CA ARG A 129 11.94 10.36 -0.49
C ARG A 129 11.38 11.17 -1.64
N HIS A 130 10.11 10.98 -2.00
CA HIS A 130 9.46 11.74 -3.04
C HIS A 130 9.42 13.23 -2.67
N ALA A 131 9.78 14.07 -3.63
CA ALA A 131 9.69 15.52 -3.44
C ALA A 131 8.21 15.96 -3.32
N ASP A 132 8.01 17.16 -2.82
CA ASP A 132 6.69 17.76 -2.66
C ASP A 132 6.01 17.91 -4.02
N ALA A 133 4.72 17.58 -4.08
CA ALA A 133 3.88 17.77 -5.25
C ALA A 133 4.39 17.10 -6.54
N THR A 134 4.97 15.89 -6.44
CA THR A 134 5.52 15.13 -7.58
C THR A 134 4.73 13.88 -7.95
N VAL A 135 3.80 13.43 -7.11
CA VAL A 135 3.03 12.19 -7.29
C VAL A 135 1.66 12.51 -7.87
N ASP A 136 1.26 11.82 -8.95
CA ASP A 136 -0.04 12.01 -9.63
C ASP A 136 -1.16 11.22 -8.94
N GLY A 137 -0.85 10.01 -8.45
CA GLY A 137 -1.80 9.16 -7.78
C GLY A 137 -1.20 8.41 -6.60
N ILE A 138 -1.99 8.19 -5.55
CA ILE A 138 -1.61 7.39 -4.39
C ILE A 138 -2.71 6.39 -4.08
N LEU A 139 -2.35 5.08 -4.06
CA LEU A 139 -3.21 4.01 -3.60
C LEU A 139 -2.89 3.67 -2.15
N CYS A 140 -3.80 4.01 -1.26
CA CYS A 140 -3.65 3.75 0.17
C CYS A 140 -4.22 2.39 0.59
N TRP A 141 -5.10 1.79 -0.24
CA TRP A 141 -5.85 0.59 0.12
C TRP A 141 -6.52 0.76 1.48
N ASP A 142 -6.46 -0.23 2.36
CA ASP A 142 -7.02 -0.21 3.72
C ASP A 142 -5.96 0.02 4.82
N ILE A 143 -4.79 0.56 4.47
CA ILE A 143 -3.67 0.71 5.41
C ILE A 143 -4.04 1.58 6.63
N PHE A 144 -4.84 2.63 6.44
CA PHE A 144 -5.25 3.54 7.51
C PHE A 144 -6.10 2.87 8.59
N ASP A 145 -6.79 1.79 8.25
CA ASP A 145 -7.59 1.03 9.23
C ASP A 145 -6.73 0.37 10.32
N PHE A 146 -5.45 0.14 10.05
CA PHE A 146 -4.50 -0.51 10.95
C PHE A 146 -3.60 0.46 11.72
N LEU A 147 -3.68 1.75 11.43
CA LEU A 147 -2.82 2.75 12.03
C LEU A 147 -3.46 3.36 13.30
N ASP A 148 -2.64 3.66 14.29
CA ASP A 148 -3.05 4.51 15.39
C ASP A 148 -3.16 5.97 14.97
N LYS A 149 -3.62 6.84 15.85
CA LYS A 149 -3.84 8.26 15.57
C LYS A 149 -2.54 8.96 15.13
N ALA A 150 -1.42 8.67 15.79
CA ALA A 150 -0.15 9.32 15.51
C ALA A 150 0.42 8.88 14.16
N SER A 151 0.39 7.58 13.87
CA SER A 151 0.79 7.01 12.58
C SER A 151 -0.10 7.48 11.43
N THR A 152 -1.43 7.54 11.67
CA THR A 152 -2.40 8.10 10.72
C THR A 152 -2.04 9.54 10.35
N GLN A 153 -1.76 10.39 11.34
CA GLN A 153 -1.36 11.79 11.10
C GLN A 153 -0.02 11.91 10.39
N ALA A 154 0.94 11.04 10.71
CA ALA A 154 2.23 11.03 10.05
C ALA A 154 2.09 10.65 8.57
N LEU A 155 1.36 9.57 8.27
CA LEU A 155 1.16 9.11 6.89
C LEU A 155 0.33 10.09 6.07
N SER A 156 -0.77 10.62 6.61
CA SER A 156 -1.62 11.57 5.87
C SER A 156 -0.87 12.85 5.50
N ARG A 157 0.00 13.38 6.38
CA ARG A 157 0.86 14.52 6.03
C ARG A 157 1.77 14.21 4.85
N GLN A 158 2.36 13.01 4.81
CA GLN A 158 3.21 12.60 3.69
C GLN A 158 2.41 12.44 2.39
N VAL A 159 1.22 11.84 2.46
CA VAL A 159 0.31 11.75 1.31
C VAL A 159 -0.01 13.13 0.74
N ILE A 160 -0.41 14.07 1.59
CA ILE A 160 -0.75 15.43 1.18
C ILE A 160 0.47 16.15 0.59
N ARG A 161 1.64 16.00 1.22
CA ARG A 161 2.90 16.63 0.78
C ARG A 161 3.29 16.17 -0.63
N MET A 162 3.31 14.85 -0.85
CA MET A 162 3.77 14.26 -2.10
C MET A 162 2.81 14.44 -3.26
N LEU A 163 1.49 14.47 -2.98
CA LEU A 163 0.46 14.58 -4.00
C LEU A 163 0.51 15.96 -4.66
N ARG A 164 0.55 15.99 -6.00
CA ARG A 164 0.56 17.26 -6.77
C ARG A 164 -0.84 17.88 -6.87
N PRO A 165 -0.97 19.16 -7.20
CA PRO A 165 -2.23 19.77 -7.60
C PRO A 165 -2.87 18.98 -8.76
N GLY A 166 -4.17 18.70 -8.65
CA GLY A 166 -4.90 17.85 -9.60
C GLY A 166 -4.70 16.35 -9.38
N GLY A 167 -3.78 15.92 -8.52
CA GLY A 167 -3.55 14.52 -8.17
C GLY A 167 -4.69 13.89 -7.39
N ALA A 168 -4.71 12.56 -7.33
CA ALA A 168 -5.77 11.76 -6.70
C ALA A 168 -5.23 10.78 -5.67
N VAL A 169 -5.97 10.59 -4.58
CA VAL A 169 -5.74 9.56 -3.58
C VAL A 169 -6.95 8.66 -3.50
N MET A 170 -6.76 7.36 -3.55
CA MET A 170 -7.81 6.38 -3.29
C MET A 170 -7.51 5.60 -2.02
N GLY A 171 -8.50 5.50 -1.14
CA GLY A 171 -8.44 4.70 0.09
C GLY A 171 -9.70 3.89 0.30
N LEU A 172 -9.53 2.75 0.97
CA LEU A 172 -10.58 1.87 1.44
C LEU A 172 -10.64 1.95 2.96
N PHE A 173 -11.83 2.11 3.52
CA PHE A 173 -12.00 2.32 4.97
C PHE A 173 -13.09 1.39 5.50
N CYS A 174 -12.78 0.63 6.55
CA CYS A 174 -13.73 -0.23 7.23
C CYS A 174 -14.77 0.63 7.98
N THR A 175 -16.06 0.35 7.75
CA THR A 175 -17.16 1.05 8.43
C THR A 175 -17.83 0.22 9.52
N ALA A 176 -17.54 -1.11 9.58
CA ALA A 176 -18.03 -1.99 10.61
C ALA A 176 -17.01 -2.07 11.76
N SER A 177 -17.47 -1.85 12.99
CA SER A 177 -16.61 -2.05 14.15
C SER A 177 -16.19 -3.52 14.24
N ARG A 178 -14.90 -3.77 14.29
CA ARG A 178 -14.29 -5.08 14.53
C ARG A 178 -13.28 -4.93 15.64
N THR A 179 -13.40 -5.80 16.64
CA THR A 179 -12.45 -5.87 17.76
C THR A 179 -11.42 -6.98 17.55
N ASP A 180 -11.65 -7.82 16.53
CA ASP A 180 -10.81 -8.97 16.26
C ASP A 180 -9.56 -8.58 15.50
N HIS A 181 -8.50 -9.32 15.79
CA HIS A 181 -7.27 -9.28 15.02
C HIS A 181 -7.53 -9.92 13.64
N VAL A 182 -7.20 -9.20 12.57
CA VAL A 182 -7.45 -9.66 11.20
C VAL A 182 -6.17 -9.62 10.37
N SER A 183 -6.06 -10.55 9.41
CA SER A 183 -4.98 -10.52 8.43
C SER A 183 -5.09 -9.31 7.52
N PHE A 184 -3.93 -8.80 7.08
CA PHE A 184 -3.91 -7.78 6.03
C PHE A 184 -4.45 -8.33 4.72
N THR A 185 -5.03 -7.47 3.90
CA THR A 185 -5.59 -7.83 2.60
C THR A 185 -4.64 -7.45 1.48
N LYS A 186 -4.43 -8.37 0.52
CA LYS A 186 -3.84 -8.07 -0.78
C LYS A 186 -4.95 -7.76 -1.77
N TYR A 187 -4.88 -6.61 -2.40
CA TYR A 187 -5.82 -6.19 -3.43
C TYR A 187 -5.19 -6.41 -4.81
N GLU A 188 -5.53 -7.54 -5.43
CA GLU A 188 -5.08 -7.89 -6.77
C GLU A 188 -6.05 -7.31 -7.80
N ILE A 189 -5.56 -6.46 -8.70
CA ILE A 189 -6.37 -5.85 -9.74
C ILE A 189 -6.73 -6.93 -10.75
N VAL A 190 -8.04 -7.09 -11.01
CA VAL A 190 -8.59 -8.00 -12.01
C VAL A 190 -8.84 -7.24 -13.31
N ASP A 191 -9.45 -6.07 -13.21
CA ASP A 191 -9.72 -5.15 -14.30
C ASP A 191 -9.79 -3.69 -13.80
N ASP A 192 -10.22 -2.76 -14.64
CA ASP A 192 -10.32 -1.32 -14.31
C ASP A 192 -11.45 -0.98 -13.33
N SER A 193 -12.19 -1.97 -12.85
CA SER A 193 -13.35 -1.78 -11.97
C SER A 193 -13.47 -2.82 -10.85
N SER A 194 -12.52 -3.76 -10.73
CA SER A 194 -12.63 -4.83 -9.74
C SER A 194 -11.29 -5.32 -9.19
N PHE A 195 -11.34 -5.80 -7.94
CA PHE A 195 -10.21 -6.36 -7.22
C PHE A 195 -10.52 -7.76 -6.70
N ARG A 196 -9.52 -8.64 -6.71
CA ARG A 196 -9.55 -9.89 -5.96
C ARG A 196 -8.92 -9.65 -4.59
N HIS A 197 -9.65 -10.02 -3.53
CA HIS A 197 -9.20 -9.88 -2.15
C HIS A 197 -8.53 -11.16 -1.70
N ARG A 198 -7.23 -11.13 -1.44
CA ARG A 198 -6.47 -12.26 -0.90
C ARG A 198 -5.90 -11.92 0.48
N MET A 199 -5.81 -12.93 1.34
CA MET A 199 -5.14 -12.80 2.63
C MET A 199 -3.63 -12.59 2.43
N HIS A 200 -3.06 -11.59 3.10
CA HIS A 200 -1.61 -11.42 3.16
C HIS A 200 -1.05 -12.35 4.26
N PRO A 201 -0.02 -13.17 3.96
CA PRO A 201 0.63 -13.97 4.99
C PRO A 201 1.40 -13.07 5.94
N GLY A 202 0.93 -12.96 7.19
CA GLY A 202 1.53 -12.12 8.22
C GLY A 202 0.75 -12.23 9.52
N VAL A 203 1.19 -11.53 10.57
CA VAL A 203 0.48 -11.51 11.84
C VAL A 203 -0.80 -10.70 11.79
N GLY A 204 -0.93 -9.78 10.81
CA GLY A 204 -2.09 -8.91 10.72
C GLY A 204 -2.13 -7.81 11.78
N GLY A 205 -3.31 -7.29 12.06
CA GLY A 205 -3.51 -6.21 13.02
C GLY A 205 -4.96 -6.03 13.43
N VAL A 206 -5.20 -5.09 14.32
CA VAL A 206 -6.57 -4.71 14.72
C VAL A 206 -7.06 -3.61 13.78
N LYS A 207 -8.12 -3.89 13.02
CA LYS A 207 -8.78 -2.89 12.19
C LYS A 207 -9.56 -1.91 13.06
N ARG A 208 -9.37 -0.64 12.79
CA ARG A 208 -10.10 0.46 13.39
C ARG A 208 -11.17 0.96 12.44
N THR A 209 -12.33 1.30 12.98
CA THR A 209 -13.37 1.95 12.20
C THR A 209 -13.13 3.45 12.19
N LEU A 210 -12.96 4.02 11.01
CA LEU A 210 -12.82 5.46 10.82
C LEU A 210 -14.15 6.05 10.35
N GLN A 211 -14.67 7.01 11.11
CA GLN A 211 -15.86 7.73 10.69
C GLN A 211 -15.54 8.69 9.54
N ASN A 212 -16.53 8.97 8.70
CA ASN A 212 -16.36 9.83 7.54
C ASN A 212 -15.73 11.20 7.88
N ARG A 213 -16.15 11.82 8.99
CA ARG A 213 -15.60 13.09 9.47
C ARG A 213 -14.11 13.00 9.84
N ASP A 214 -13.68 11.84 10.38
CA ASP A 214 -12.31 11.63 10.80
C ASP A 214 -11.41 11.42 9.59
N ILE A 215 -11.92 10.72 8.55
CA ILE A 215 -11.23 10.56 7.27
C ILE A 215 -11.04 11.92 6.58
N ILE A 216 -12.10 12.76 6.53
CA ILE A 216 -12.01 14.09 5.93
C ILE A 216 -11.00 14.96 6.69
N ARG A 217 -11.00 14.91 8.01
CA ARG A 217 -10.07 15.69 8.86
C ARG A 217 -8.62 15.24 8.68
N MET A 218 -8.36 13.93 8.55
CA MET A 218 -6.98 13.45 8.38
C MET A 218 -6.37 13.86 7.04
N PHE A 219 -7.20 14.09 6.03
CA PHE A 219 -6.79 14.58 4.71
C PHE A 219 -7.14 16.05 4.48
N GLU A 220 -7.06 16.86 5.55
CA GLU A 220 -7.27 18.32 5.44
C GLU A 220 -6.32 18.90 4.38
N GLY A 221 -6.88 19.65 3.43
CA GLY A 221 -6.18 20.14 2.23
C GLY A 221 -6.46 19.33 0.96
N LEU A 222 -7.11 18.16 1.08
CA LEU A 222 -7.70 17.45 -0.05
C LEU A 222 -9.21 17.59 -0.04
N VAL A 223 -9.83 17.44 -1.22
CA VAL A 223 -11.30 17.49 -1.38
C VAL A 223 -11.79 16.08 -1.67
N VAL A 224 -12.82 15.64 -0.96
CA VAL A 224 -13.53 14.40 -1.31
C VAL A 224 -14.23 14.60 -2.65
N SER A 225 -13.75 13.91 -3.68
CA SER A 225 -14.37 13.90 -5.01
C SER A 225 -15.53 12.91 -5.04
N ASP A 226 -15.29 11.72 -4.50
CA ASP A 226 -16.29 10.66 -4.50
C ASP A 226 -16.18 9.80 -3.21
N SER A 227 -17.32 9.28 -2.76
CA SER A 227 -17.40 8.37 -1.62
C SER A 227 -18.50 7.34 -1.86
N PHE A 228 -18.15 6.06 -1.78
CA PHE A 228 -19.09 4.95 -1.99
C PHE A 228 -19.05 3.99 -0.81
N LEU A 229 -20.21 3.66 -0.25
CA LEU A 229 -20.34 2.60 0.74
C LEU A 229 -20.69 1.31 0.00
N LEU A 230 -19.82 0.31 0.11
CA LEU A 230 -20.02 -1.01 -0.46
C LEU A 230 -20.83 -1.90 0.50
N LYS A 231 -21.49 -2.92 -0.05
CA LYS A 231 -22.24 -3.92 0.76
C LYS A 231 -21.36 -4.68 1.75
N SER A 232 -20.04 -4.72 1.51
CA SER A 232 -19.02 -5.34 2.38
C SER A 232 -18.65 -4.51 3.61
N ASN A 233 -19.38 -3.42 3.92
CA ASN A 233 -19.03 -2.45 4.95
C ASN A 233 -17.65 -1.80 4.75
N ILE A 234 -17.24 -1.65 3.50
CA ILE A 234 -16.05 -0.89 3.11
C ILE A 234 -16.54 0.41 2.45
N ARG A 235 -15.96 1.52 2.86
CA ARG A 235 -16.12 2.81 2.21
C ARG A 235 -14.94 3.04 1.28
N GLU A 236 -15.22 3.21 0.00
CA GLU A 236 -14.25 3.73 -0.96
C GLU A 236 -14.28 5.25 -0.93
N MET A 237 -13.13 5.87 -0.88
CA MET A 237 -13.00 7.33 -0.99
C MET A 237 -11.99 7.70 -2.04
N LEU A 238 -12.38 8.64 -2.89
CA LEU A 238 -11.51 9.33 -3.84
C LEU A 238 -11.34 10.77 -3.37
N LEU A 239 -10.09 11.14 -3.09
CA LEU A 239 -9.74 12.50 -2.70
C LEU A 239 -8.88 13.14 -3.79
N ARG A 240 -9.01 14.47 -3.95
CA ARG A 240 -8.27 15.24 -4.96
C ARG A 240 -7.58 16.43 -4.29
N ARG A 241 -6.36 16.72 -4.72
CA ARG A 241 -5.71 17.98 -4.39
C ARG A 241 -6.13 19.06 -5.41
N ARG A 242 -6.65 20.15 -4.92
CA ARG A 242 -6.96 21.32 -5.75
C ARG A 242 -5.72 22.05 -6.19
#